data_9e1d66a5ed31703d6ff93067822f3851
#
_entry.id   9e1d66a5ed31703d6ff93067822f3851
#
_cell.length_a   1.000
_cell.length_b   1.000
_cell.length_c   1.000
_cell.angle_alpha   90.00
_cell.angle_beta   90.00
_cell.angle_gamma   90.00
#
_symmetry.space_group_name_H-M   'P 1'
#
loop_
_entity.id
_entity.type
_entity.pdbx_description
1 polymer ?
#
loop_
_entity_poly.entity_id
_entity_poly.type
_entity_poly.pdbx_seq_one_letter_code
_entity_poly.pdbx_strand_id
1 'polypeptide(L)'
;MQNRSGKTYVCIDLKSFYASVECAERGLDPDKALLVVADPARSEKTICLAISPAMKELGVRNRCRVFEIPEGIKYFKAKPRMRLYMERSAQIYGIYLRHVSPADIYPYSIDECFIDATPYLALEKKTAREWAAELIEAVKAETNITATAGIGENLFLAKVALDVLAKKSPDFIGELTEASFRETMWHHEPITDVWNIGPGIAARLAKHGARTLYDVTQLPEDVLYREFGVNAEFLIDHAWGQEPCTIEEIKAWKPVGKSIANGQVLEHDYSFEDARTVLREMVESSVLDMIEKGLAARRVSLHVGYAKIHGATATGGFAHLQTQAELKHAYDNARFNEVQSHRPHRNADDETRVFVGEHGTRIVGPGARNSGYHEAAGGARTLDAPTNSFHLLFGAAAQLFDGHVDPERPIRRIMLGFSEIVEAEGCQMSLFSAPEEEQRERDIQKAMLAVQSRFGKNSVLFGTSFKKNATMRKRNMQIGGHNAG
;
A
#
# COMPACT_ATOMS: atom_id res chain seq x y z
N MET A 1 7.87 -24.55 -23.79
CA MET A 1 6.98 -23.41 -23.42
C MET A 1 6.12 -23.09 -24.63
N GLN A 2 4.80 -23.23 -24.52
CA GLN A 2 3.89 -22.91 -25.62
C GLN A 2 3.89 -21.39 -25.81
N ASN A 3 4.27 -20.96 -26.99
CA ASN A 3 4.20 -19.58 -27.45
C ASN A 3 2.72 -19.15 -27.41
N ARG A 4 2.33 -18.32 -26.44
CA ARG A 4 0.98 -17.71 -26.32
C ARG A 4 0.84 -16.53 -27.29
N SER A 5 1.46 -16.58 -28.46
CA SER A 5 1.39 -15.56 -29.51
C SER A 5 -0.03 -15.42 -30.02
N GLY A 6 -0.65 -14.28 -29.81
CA GLY A 6 -1.97 -13.92 -30.29
C GLY A 6 -2.84 -13.14 -29.31
N LYS A 7 -2.40 -12.88 -28.08
CA LYS A 7 -3.11 -12.02 -27.14
C LYS A 7 -2.65 -10.56 -27.22
N THR A 8 -3.59 -9.66 -27.02
CA THR A 8 -3.34 -8.23 -26.95
C THR A 8 -4.02 -7.67 -25.70
N TYR A 9 -3.23 -7.10 -24.81
CA TYR A 9 -3.70 -6.43 -23.59
C TYR A 9 -3.57 -4.93 -23.71
N VAL A 10 -4.54 -4.21 -23.14
CA VAL A 10 -4.52 -2.76 -23.01
C VAL A 10 -4.55 -2.42 -21.52
N CYS A 11 -3.59 -1.65 -21.07
CA CYS A 11 -3.57 -1.05 -19.73
C CYS A 11 -3.93 0.42 -19.82
N ILE A 12 -4.98 0.87 -19.12
CA ILE A 12 -5.47 2.25 -19.16
C ILE A 12 -5.27 2.90 -17.80
N ASP A 13 -4.74 4.13 -17.77
CA ASP A 13 -4.52 4.96 -16.56
C ASP A 13 -5.16 6.35 -16.75
N LEU A 14 -5.81 6.84 -15.70
CA LEU A 14 -6.44 8.16 -15.69
C LEU A 14 -5.44 9.25 -15.26
N LYS A 15 -5.11 10.16 -16.18
CA LYS A 15 -4.07 11.17 -15.99
C LYS A 15 -4.34 12.06 -14.76
N SER A 16 -3.47 11.97 -13.74
CA SER A 16 -3.59 12.78 -12.50
C SER A 16 -4.95 12.67 -11.83
N PHE A 17 -5.55 11.50 -11.77
CA PHE A 17 -6.97 11.21 -11.55
C PHE A 17 -7.66 12.13 -10.54
N TYR A 18 -7.24 12.17 -9.26
CA TYR A 18 -7.92 12.99 -8.26
C TYR A 18 -7.92 14.49 -8.60
N ALA A 19 -6.80 14.99 -9.15
CA ALA A 19 -6.71 16.39 -9.54
C ALA A 19 -7.58 16.66 -10.77
N SER A 20 -7.63 15.76 -11.74
CA SER A 20 -8.50 15.86 -12.93
C SER A 20 -9.98 15.82 -12.54
N VAL A 21 -10.38 14.94 -11.61
CA VAL A 21 -11.75 14.96 -11.05
C VAL A 21 -12.07 16.31 -10.42
N GLU A 22 -11.16 16.85 -9.59
CA GLU A 22 -11.39 18.15 -8.95
C GLU A 22 -11.46 19.30 -9.93
N CYS A 23 -10.71 19.24 -11.05
CA CYS A 23 -10.82 20.20 -12.13
C CYS A 23 -12.16 20.08 -12.87
N ALA A 24 -12.53 18.85 -13.29
CA ALA A 24 -13.78 18.58 -14.00
C ALA A 24 -15.02 19.03 -13.22
N GLU A 25 -15.07 18.75 -11.91
CA GLU A 25 -16.15 19.19 -11.02
C GLU A 25 -16.30 20.71 -10.89
N ARG A 26 -15.27 21.46 -11.21
CA ARG A 26 -15.26 22.93 -11.18
C ARG A 26 -15.36 23.56 -12.56
N GLY A 27 -15.53 22.76 -13.61
CA GLY A 27 -15.52 23.24 -14.99
C GLY A 27 -14.16 23.78 -15.43
N LEU A 28 -13.07 23.33 -14.80
CA LEU A 28 -11.72 23.71 -15.13
C LEU A 28 -11.07 22.69 -16.07
N ASP A 29 -10.20 23.17 -16.95
CA ASP A 29 -9.36 22.33 -17.81
C ASP A 29 -8.16 21.80 -16.97
N PRO A 30 -8.03 20.47 -16.77
CA PRO A 30 -6.92 19.90 -15.98
C PRO A 30 -5.54 20.21 -16.53
N ASP A 31 -5.41 20.38 -17.85
CA ASP A 31 -4.15 20.67 -18.54
C ASP A 31 -3.74 22.14 -18.43
N LYS A 32 -4.63 23.03 -17.92
CA LYS A 32 -4.35 24.46 -17.73
C LYS A 32 -4.45 24.91 -16.27
N ALA A 33 -5.31 24.25 -15.49
CA ALA A 33 -5.57 24.65 -14.11
C ALA A 33 -4.42 24.21 -13.17
N LEU A 34 -3.90 25.16 -12.40
CA LEU A 34 -2.92 24.88 -11.35
C LEU A 34 -3.65 24.45 -10.08
N LEU A 35 -3.76 23.13 -9.87
CA LEU A 35 -4.51 22.54 -8.76
C LEU A 35 -3.74 21.41 -8.10
N VAL A 36 -3.80 21.39 -6.76
CA VAL A 36 -3.30 20.26 -5.95
C VAL A 36 -4.41 19.72 -5.05
N VAL A 37 -4.43 18.41 -4.86
CA VAL A 37 -5.34 17.73 -3.93
C VAL A 37 -4.59 17.49 -2.63
N ALA A 38 -4.86 18.32 -1.63
CA ALA A 38 -4.27 18.23 -0.30
C ALA A 38 -5.26 18.77 0.74
N ASP A 39 -5.28 18.18 1.94
CA ASP A 39 -6.20 18.62 2.99
C ASP A 39 -5.75 19.98 3.58
N PRO A 40 -6.50 21.07 3.35
CA PRO A 40 -6.12 22.40 3.84
C PRO A 40 -6.18 22.52 5.38
N ALA A 41 -6.88 21.60 6.06
CA ALA A 41 -6.93 21.56 7.52
C ALA A 41 -5.68 20.92 8.15
N ARG A 42 -4.81 20.31 7.33
CA ARG A 42 -3.53 19.76 7.78
C ARG A 42 -2.41 20.78 7.57
N SER A 43 -1.27 20.54 8.25
CA SER A 43 -0.09 21.39 8.08
C SER A 43 0.49 21.32 6.68
N GLU A 44 1.34 22.30 6.32
CA GLU A 44 2.08 22.31 5.03
C GLU A 44 2.98 21.08 4.82
N LYS A 45 3.21 20.28 5.88
CA LYS A 45 3.91 18.97 5.78
C LYS A 45 3.02 17.85 5.21
N THR A 46 1.74 18.12 4.92
CA THR A 46 0.84 17.14 4.31
C THR A 46 1.27 16.81 2.88
N ILE A 47 1.03 15.57 2.48
CA ILE A 47 1.33 15.13 1.12
C ILE A 47 0.23 15.60 0.16
N CYS A 48 0.61 16.02 -1.03
CA CYS A 48 -0.29 16.21 -2.15
C CYS A 48 -0.67 14.84 -2.72
N LEU A 49 -1.94 14.45 -2.59
CA LEU A 49 -2.44 13.16 -3.10
C LEU A 49 -2.37 13.09 -4.62
N ALA A 50 -2.65 14.21 -5.27
CA ALA A 50 -2.50 14.39 -6.69
C ALA A 50 -2.21 15.86 -6.99
N ILE A 51 -1.61 16.12 -8.14
CA ILE A 51 -1.40 17.44 -8.73
C ILE A 51 -1.87 17.42 -10.18
N SER A 52 -2.40 18.54 -10.66
CA SER A 52 -2.85 18.64 -12.06
C SER A 52 -1.70 18.46 -13.04
N PRO A 53 -1.98 18.06 -14.29
CA PRO A 53 -0.97 18.02 -15.35
C PRO A 53 -0.21 19.35 -15.49
N ALA A 54 -0.91 20.47 -15.50
CA ALA A 54 -0.29 21.79 -15.56
C ALA A 54 0.72 22.06 -14.42
N MET A 55 0.48 21.56 -13.21
CA MET A 55 1.45 21.64 -12.10
C MET A 55 2.69 20.78 -12.36
N LYS A 56 2.52 19.61 -13.00
CA LYS A 56 3.67 18.74 -13.37
C LYS A 56 4.54 19.40 -14.43
N GLU A 57 3.95 20.12 -15.40
CA GLU A 57 4.69 20.87 -16.42
C GLU A 57 5.55 21.99 -15.82
N LEU A 58 5.12 22.57 -14.69
CA LEU A 58 5.93 23.52 -13.92
C LEU A 58 7.02 22.84 -13.06
N GLY A 59 7.25 21.54 -13.21
CA GLY A 59 8.28 20.79 -12.50
C GLY A 59 7.90 20.39 -11.08
N VAL A 60 6.65 20.57 -10.65
CA VAL A 60 6.19 20.10 -9.35
C VAL A 60 6.10 18.58 -9.36
N ARG A 61 6.74 17.93 -8.39
CA ARG A 61 6.76 16.47 -8.31
C ARG A 61 5.44 15.92 -7.80
N ASN A 62 4.99 14.82 -8.39
CA ASN A 62 3.84 14.09 -7.86
C ASN A 62 4.11 13.60 -6.43
N ARG A 63 3.08 13.59 -5.58
CA ARG A 63 3.18 13.20 -4.16
C ARG A 63 4.18 14.01 -3.34
N CYS A 64 4.53 15.23 -3.79
CA CYS A 64 5.30 16.17 -2.98
C CYS A 64 4.52 16.57 -1.71
N ARG A 65 5.21 17.15 -0.75
CA ARG A 65 4.56 17.85 0.37
C ARG A 65 4.22 19.27 -0.06
N VAL A 66 3.19 19.84 0.55
CA VAL A 66 2.73 21.19 0.17
C VAL A 66 3.85 22.21 0.26
N PHE A 67 4.71 22.16 1.29
CA PHE A 67 5.84 23.08 1.45
C PHE A 67 6.97 22.90 0.40
N GLU A 68 6.96 21.78 -0.35
CA GLU A 68 7.94 21.53 -1.42
C GLU A 68 7.52 22.17 -2.76
N ILE A 69 6.31 22.71 -2.84
CA ILE A 69 5.84 23.44 -4.03
C ILE A 69 6.59 24.77 -4.08
N PRO A 70 7.22 25.13 -5.22
CA PRO A 70 7.99 26.37 -5.34
C PRO A 70 7.17 27.60 -4.96
N GLU A 71 7.79 28.51 -4.19
CA GLU A 71 7.20 29.80 -3.86
C GLU A 71 6.93 30.61 -5.15
N GLY A 72 5.80 31.31 -5.18
CA GLY A 72 5.39 32.11 -6.36
C GLY A 72 4.42 31.38 -7.30
N ILE A 73 4.26 30.07 -7.23
CA ILE A 73 3.21 29.35 -7.96
C ILE A 73 1.88 29.58 -7.24
N LYS A 74 0.95 30.29 -7.88
CA LYS A 74 -0.42 30.43 -7.37
C LYS A 74 -1.26 29.25 -7.83
N TYR A 75 -1.74 28.44 -6.91
CA TYR A 75 -2.52 27.23 -7.20
C TYR A 75 -3.73 27.11 -6.28
N PHE A 76 -4.71 26.35 -6.74
CA PHE A 76 -5.87 25.98 -5.93
C PHE A 76 -5.58 24.71 -5.12
N LYS A 77 -5.83 24.75 -3.81
CA LYS A 77 -5.71 23.59 -2.91
C LYS A 77 -7.07 22.97 -2.69
N ALA A 78 -7.35 21.84 -3.36
CA ALA A 78 -8.60 21.11 -3.22
C ALA A 78 -8.54 20.14 -2.04
N LYS A 79 -9.57 20.14 -1.20
CA LYS A 79 -9.72 19.14 -0.14
C LYS A 79 -10.05 17.77 -0.77
N PRO A 80 -9.41 16.66 -0.32
CA PRO A 80 -9.73 15.33 -0.81
C PRO A 80 -11.22 14.98 -0.62
N ARG A 81 -11.83 14.37 -1.64
CA ARG A 81 -13.21 13.87 -1.65
C ARG A 81 -13.23 12.42 -2.14
N MET A 82 -12.74 11.50 -1.29
CA MET A 82 -12.47 10.11 -1.71
C MET A 82 -13.70 9.38 -2.23
N ARG A 83 -14.90 9.65 -1.67
CA ARG A 83 -16.15 9.06 -2.17
C ARG A 83 -16.44 9.49 -3.61
N LEU A 84 -16.31 10.78 -3.90
CA LEU A 84 -16.46 11.29 -5.26
C LEU A 84 -15.46 10.63 -6.22
N TYR A 85 -14.22 10.43 -5.80
CA TYR A 85 -13.23 9.76 -6.67
C TYR A 85 -13.60 8.32 -6.94
N MET A 86 -14.12 7.59 -5.94
CA MET A 86 -14.64 6.23 -6.14
C MET A 86 -15.84 6.21 -7.07
N GLU A 87 -16.78 7.16 -6.93
CA GLU A 87 -17.94 7.29 -7.80
C GLU A 87 -17.53 7.58 -9.26
N ARG A 88 -16.57 8.48 -9.48
CA ARG A 88 -16.02 8.77 -10.80
C ARG A 88 -15.26 7.59 -11.40
N SER A 89 -14.48 6.87 -10.59
CA SER A 89 -13.82 5.63 -11.00
C SER A 89 -14.84 4.58 -11.44
N ALA A 90 -15.91 4.37 -10.65
CA ALA A 90 -16.99 3.44 -10.98
C ALA A 90 -17.75 3.86 -12.26
N GLN A 91 -17.97 5.16 -12.47
CA GLN A 91 -18.56 5.68 -13.70
C GLN A 91 -17.70 5.33 -14.91
N ILE A 92 -16.39 5.57 -14.82
CA ILE A 92 -15.44 5.29 -15.90
C ILE A 92 -15.35 3.78 -16.17
N TYR A 93 -15.31 2.97 -15.12
CA TYR A 93 -15.38 1.52 -15.26
C TYR A 93 -16.67 1.09 -15.98
N GLY A 94 -17.81 1.74 -15.70
CA GLY A 94 -19.06 1.55 -16.42
C GLY A 94 -18.98 1.94 -17.91
N ILE A 95 -18.16 2.94 -18.28
CA ILE A 95 -17.89 3.26 -19.68
C ILE A 95 -17.18 2.10 -20.37
N TYR A 96 -16.12 1.56 -19.74
CA TYR A 96 -15.39 0.41 -20.30
C TYR A 96 -16.30 -0.81 -20.47
N LEU A 97 -17.19 -1.09 -19.53
CA LEU A 97 -18.13 -2.23 -19.60
C LEU A 97 -19.14 -2.16 -20.75
N ARG A 98 -19.27 -1.03 -21.45
CA ARG A 98 -20.05 -0.94 -22.70
C ARG A 98 -19.30 -1.49 -23.92
N HIS A 99 -17.98 -1.62 -23.80
CA HIS A 99 -17.10 -2.08 -24.86
C HIS A 99 -16.53 -3.47 -24.58
N VAL A 100 -16.47 -3.88 -23.32
CA VAL A 100 -15.83 -5.14 -22.91
C VAL A 100 -16.67 -5.91 -21.90
N SER A 101 -16.56 -7.23 -21.93
CA SER A 101 -17.13 -8.12 -20.92
C SER A 101 -16.46 -7.90 -19.55
N PRO A 102 -17.22 -7.99 -18.45
CA PRO A 102 -16.61 -8.02 -17.10
C PRO A 102 -15.56 -9.13 -16.92
N ALA A 103 -15.58 -10.19 -17.75
CA ALA A 103 -14.59 -11.27 -17.71
C ALA A 103 -13.21 -10.78 -18.16
N ASP A 104 -13.15 -9.88 -19.13
CA ASP A 104 -11.93 -9.48 -19.83
C ASP A 104 -11.30 -8.18 -19.30
N ILE A 105 -11.88 -7.56 -18.28
CA ILE A 105 -11.34 -6.35 -17.63
C ILE A 105 -11.00 -6.62 -16.16
N TYR A 106 -9.86 -6.12 -15.71
CA TYR A 106 -9.40 -6.18 -14.32
C TYR A 106 -9.04 -4.78 -13.81
N PRO A 107 -9.79 -4.21 -12.83
CA PRO A 107 -9.43 -2.95 -12.18
C PRO A 107 -8.23 -3.20 -11.27
N TYR A 108 -7.07 -2.66 -11.67
CA TYR A 108 -5.81 -2.78 -10.94
C TYR A 108 -5.74 -1.79 -9.78
N SER A 109 -6.27 -0.57 -9.98
CA SER A 109 -6.38 0.46 -8.96
C SER A 109 -7.66 1.29 -9.16
N ILE A 110 -7.80 2.39 -8.41
CA ILE A 110 -8.92 3.33 -8.56
C ILE A 110 -8.89 4.08 -9.90
N ASP A 111 -7.74 4.18 -10.54
CA ASP A 111 -7.50 4.96 -11.75
C ASP A 111 -6.89 4.12 -12.89
N GLU A 112 -6.69 2.82 -12.67
CA GLU A 112 -5.97 1.97 -13.61
C GLU A 112 -6.66 0.61 -13.81
N CYS A 113 -6.77 0.16 -15.05
CA CYS A 113 -7.31 -1.16 -15.38
C CYS A 113 -6.53 -1.84 -16.51
N PHE A 114 -6.58 -3.17 -16.52
CA PHE A 114 -6.13 -4.02 -17.62
C PHE A 114 -7.33 -4.61 -18.36
N ILE A 115 -7.20 -4.71 -19.68
CA ILE A 115 -8.24 -5.27 -20.56
C ILE A 115 -7.58 -6.28 -21.50
N ASP A 116 -8.14 -7.49 -21.63
CA ASP A 116 -7.81 -8.40 -22.73
C ASP A 116 -8.63 -7.93 -23.97
N ALA A 117 -7.96 -7.21 -24.85
CA ALA A 117 -8.58 -6.64 -26.05
C ALA A 117 -8.73 -7.67 -27.18
N THR A 118 -8.07 -8.82 -27.09
CA THR A 118 -7.96 -9.82 -28.16
C THR A 118 -9.29 -10.15 -28.85
N PRO A 119 -10.38 -10.50 -28.14
CA PRO A 119 -11.63 -10.88 -28.81
C PRO A 119 -12.31 -9.70 -29.52
N TYR A 120 -12.12 -8.48 -29.01
CA TYR A 120 -12.79 -7.27 -29.53
C TYR A 120 -12.11 -6.75 -30.79
N LEU A 121 -10.79 -6.80 -30.89
CA LEU A 121 -10.04 -6.36 -32.06
C LEU A 121 -10.43 -7.17 -33.30
N ALA A 122 -10.57 -8.48 -33.15
CA ALA A 122 -11.02 -9.36 -34.25
C ALA A 122 -12.46 -9.09 -34.65
N LEU A 123 -13.36 -8.87 -33.66
CA LEU A 123 -14.78 -8.62 -33.89
C LEU A 123 -15.01 -7.28 -34.60
N GLU A 124 -14.36 -6.22 -34.13
CA GLU A 124 -14.55 -4.85 -34.63
C GLU A 124 -13.65 -4.54 -35.83
N LYS A 125 -12.72 -5.43 -36.20
CA LYS A 125 -11.73 -5.26 -37.27
C LYS A 125 -10.91 -3.98 -37.13
N LYS A 126 -10.49 -3.67 -35.89
CA LYS A 126 -9.67 -2.53 -35.54
C LYS A 126 -8.28 -2.95 -35.08
N THR A 127 -7.33 -2.06 -35.27
CA THR A 127 -6.04 -2.18 -34.60
C THR A 127 -6.20 -1.91 -33.09
N ALA A 128 -5.27 -2.40 -32.28
CA ALA A 128 -5.28 -2.18 -30.85
C ALA A 128 -5.20 -0.68 -30.50
N ARG A 129 -4.44 0.09 -31.29
CA ARG A 129 -4.29 1.55 -31.11
C ARG A 129 -5.59 2.30 -31.41
N GLU A 130 -6.28 1.98 -32.49
CA GLU A 130 -7.59 2.57 -32.82
C GLU A 130 -8.62 2.27 -31.73
N TRP A 131 -8.66 1.02 -31.28
CA TRP A 131 -9.59 0.59 -30.24
C TRP A 131 -9.30 1.27 -28.88
N ALA A 132 -8.01 1.35 -28.48
CA ALA A 132 -7.62 2.06 -27.27
C ALA A 132 -7.94 3.56 -27.34
N ALA A 133 -7.75 4.19 -28.51
CA ALA A 133 -8.08 5.59 -28.73
C ALA A 133 -9.57 5.88 -28.55
N GLU A 134 -10.46 4.98 -29.01
CA GLU A 134 -11.90 5.11 -28.79
C GLU A 134 -12.30 5.04 -27.32
N LEU A 135 -11.66 4.15 -26.54
CA LEU A 135 -11.90 4.09 -25.10
C LEU A 135 -11.44 5.36 -24.38
N ILE A 136 -10.26 5.89 -24.74
CA ILE A 136 -9.75 7.16 -24.22
C ILE A 136 -10.72 8.31 -24.53
N GLU A 137 -11.19 8.40 -25.77
CA GLU A 137 -12.13 9.44 -26.21
C GLU A 137 -13.49 9.30 -25.52
N ALA A 138 -14.03 8.08 -25.37
CA ALA A 138 -15.27 7.84 -24.65
C ALA A 138 -15.20 8.33 -23.18
N VAL A 139 -14.08 8.05 -22.50
CA VAL A 139 -13.84 8.56 -21.14
C VAL A 139 -13.77 10.09 -21.14
N LYS A 140 -13.01 10.67 -22.07
CA LYS A 140 -12.83 12.13 -22.16
C LYS A 140 -14.15 12.85 -22.44
N ALA A 141 -14.94 12.35 -23.38
CA ALA A 141 -16.21 12.95 -23.76
C ALA A 141 -17.24 12.98 -22.61
N GLU A 142 -17.29 11.91 -21.80
CA GLU A 142 -18.29 11.79 -20.74
C GLU A 142 -17.86 12.37 -19.40
N THR A 143 -16.55 12.43 -19.13
CA THR A 143 -16.04 12.81 -17.80
C THR A 143 -15.12 14.01 -17.80
N ASN A 144 -14.71 14.48 -18.96
CA ASN A 144 -13.65 15.47 -19.13
C ASN A 144 -12.31 15.08 -18.47
N ILE A 145 -12.06 13.77 -18.27
CA ILE A 145 -10.83 13.22 -17.72
C ILE A 145 -10.05 12.58 -18.87
N THR A 146 -8.78 12.93 -19.01
CA THR A 146 -7.89 12.33 -20.01
C THR A 146 -7.34 11.01 -19.48
N ALA A 147 -7.39 9.96 -20.31
CA ALA A 147 -6.77 8.67 -20.06
C ALA A 147 -5.53 8.48 -20.94
N THR A 148 -4.66 7.57 -20.55
CA THR A 148 -3.50 7.10 -21.31
C THR A 148 -3.58 5.59 -21.44
N ALA A 149 -3.06 5.00 -22.52
CA ALA A 149 -3.10 3.56 -22.73
C ALA A 149 -1.74 2.99 -23.11
N GLY A 150 -1.44 1.83 -22.54
CA GLY A 150 -0.32 0.98 -22.96
C GLY A 150 -0.85 -0.31 -23.58
N ILE A 151 -0.32 -0.68 -24.74
CA ILE A 151 -0.68 -1.87 -25.50
C ILE A 151 0.49 -2.86 -25.43
N GLY A 152 0.21 -4.13 -25.19
CA GLY A 152 1.23 -5.17 -25.11
C GLY A 152 0.70 -6.58 -25.38
N GLU A 153 1.61 -7.47 -25.74
CA GLU A 153 1.31 -8.90 -25.97
C GLU A 153 1.03 -9.65 -24.66
N ASN A 154 1.35 -9.05 -23.53
CA ASN A 154 1.07 -9.53 -22.17
C ASN A 154 0.82 -8.35 -21.21
N LEU A 155 0.43 -8.64 -19.96
CA LEU A 155 0.10 -7.61 -18.97
C LEU A 155 1.32 -6.74 -18.61
N PHE A 156 2.51 -7.33 -18.54
CA PHE A 156 3.74 -6.59 -18.22
C PHE A 156 4.09 -5.60 -19.34
N LEU A 157 4.09 -6.04 -20.60
CA LEU A 157 4.37 -5.17 -21.74
C LEU A 157 3.36 -4.03 -21.87
N ALA A 158 2.07 -4.30 -21.67
CA ALA A 158 1.02 -3.28 -21.65
C ALA A 158 1.28 -2.25 -20.56
N LYS A 159 1.69 -2.68 -19.36
CA LYS A 159 2.01 -1.78 -18.24
C LYS A 159 3.26 -0.95 -18.48
N VAL A 160 4.33 -1.55 -19.01
CA VAL A 160 5.57 -0.81 -19.34
C VAL A 160 5.32 0.19 -20.49
N ALA A 161 4.55 -0.20 -21.51
CA ALA A 161 4.16 0.69 -22.59
C ALA A 161 3.38 1.91 -22.07
N LEU A 162 2.47 1.71 -21.11
CA LEU A 162 1.75 2.77 -20.43
C LEU A 162 2.68 3.72 -19.66
N ASP A 163 3.53 3.15 -18.80
CA ASP A 163 4.32 3.96 -17.85
C ASP A 163 5.47 4.72 -18.51
N VAL A 164 6.09 4.14 -19.55
CA VAL A 164 7.31 4.69 -20.15
C VAL A 164 7.05 5.38 -21.50
N LEU A 165 6.20 4.80 -22.35
CA LEU A 165 5.99 5.28 -23.71
C LEU A 165 4.76 6.18 -23.85
N ALA A 166 3.60 5.78 -23.32
CA ALA A 166 2.34 6.51 -23.52
C ALA A 166 2.40 7.94 -23.01
N LYS A 167 3.10 8.19 -21.90
CA LYS A 167 3.26 9.53 -21.32
C LYS A 167 4.04 10.50 -22.20
N LYS A 168 4.83 9.99 -23.17
CA LYS A 168 5.64 10.77 -24.12
C LYS A 168 5.02 10.80 -25.51
N SER A 169 3.97 10.00 -25.76
CA SER A 169 3.29 9.93 -27.05
C SER A 169 2.27 11.05 -27.19
N PRO A 170 2.17 11.69 -28.38
CA PRO A 170 1.21 12.78 -28.61
C PRO A 170 -0.26 12.35 -28.49
N ASP A 171 -0.55 11.08 -28.78
CA ASP A 171 -1.88 10.46 -28.70
C ASP A 171 -2.14 9.75 -27.37
N PHE A 172 -1.19 9.83 -26.40
CA PHE A 172 -1.25 9.17 -25.10
C PHE A 172 -1.32 7.64 -25.16
N ILE A 173 -0.84 7.04 -26.24
CA ILE A 173 -0.82 5.59 -26.45
C ILE A 173 0.62 5.11 -26.67
N GLY A 174 1.06 4.13 -25.88
CA GLY A 174 2.31 3.40 -26.06
C GLY A 174 2.03 1.96 -26.48
N GLU A 175 2.94 1.34 -27.23
CA GLU A 175 2.80 -0.05 -27.69
C GLU A 175 4.12 -0.77 -27.61
N LEU A 176 4.12 -2.01 -27.08
CA LEU A 176 5.28 -2.90 -26.99
C LEU A 176 4.91 -4.32 -27.38
N THR A 177 5.70 -4.89 -28.28
CA THR A 177 5.82 -6.32 -28.50
C THR A 177 7.04 -6.84 -27.73
N GLU A 178 7.20 -8.16 -27.58
CA GLU A 178 8.44 -8.72 -26.99
C GLU A 178 9.68 -8.27 -27.78
N ALA A 179 9.59 -8.20 -29.11
CA ALA A 179 10.69 -7.76 -29.95
C ALA A 179 11.06 -6.30 -29.71
N SER A 180 10.08 -5.38 -29.83
CA SER A 180 10.33 -3.94 -29.63
C SER A 180 10.71 -3.61 -28.17
N PHE A 181 10.23 -4.38 -27.20
CA PHE A 181 10.66 -4.27 -25.81
C PHE A 181 12.16 -4.53 -25.65
N ARG A 182 12.68 -5.62 -26.25
CA ARG A 182 14.11 -5.92 -26.20
C ARG A 182 14.96 -4.86 -26.89
N GLU A 183 14.47 -4.30 -27.99
CA GLU A 183 15.17 -3.24 -28.72
C GLU A 183 15.21 -1.92 -27.95
N THR A 184 14.11 -1.55 -27.28
CA THR A 184 13.94 -0.19 -26.73
C THR A 184 14.09 -0.12 -25.22
N MET A 185 13.73 -1.20 -24.47
CA MET A 185 13.64 -1.20 -23.03
C MET A 185 14.78 -1.90 -22.30
N TRP A 186 15.50 -2.81 -22.95
CA TRP A 186 16.60 -3.54 -22.32
C TRP A 186 17.67 -2.62 -21.71
N HIS A 187 17.98 -1.51 -22.38
CA HIS A 187 18.98 -0.52 -21.92
C HIS A 187 18.35 0.76 -21.38
N HIS A 188 17.03 0.73 -21.10
CA HIS A 188 16.35 1.88 -20.54
C HIS A 188 16.85 2.17 -19.11
N GLU A 189 17.14 3.42 -18.85
CA GLU A 189 17.48 3.94 -17.51
C GLU A 189 16.58 5.11 -17.12
N PRO A 190 16.21 5.22 -15.86
CA PRO A 190 16.55 4.31 -14.74
C PRO A 190 15.69 3.04 -14.75
N ILE A 191 16.23 1.91 -14.29
CA ILE A 191 15.50 0.63 -14.19
C ILE A 191 14.26 0.73 -13.30
N THR A 192 14.18 1.72 -12.42
CA THR A 192 13.03 2.00 -11.55
C THR A 192 11.79 2.51 -12.28
N ASP A 193 11.90 2.85 -13.57
CA ASP A 193 10.74 3.17 -14.41
C ASP A 193 9.97 1.90 -14.82
N VAL A 194 10.61 0.75 -14.69
CA VAL A 194 10.01 -0.55 -15.00
C VAL A 194 9.11 -1.01 -13.85
N TRP A 195 7.92 -1.43 -14.20
CA TRP A 195 6.94 -1.93 -13.25
C TRP A 195 7.51 -3.00 -12.32
N ASN A 196 7.16 -2.95 -11.04
CA ASN A 196 7.65 -3.80 -9.95
C ASN A 196 9.14 -3.63 -9.56
N ILE A 197 9.91 -2.75 -10.20
CA ILE A 197 11.29 -2.47 -9.80
C ILE A 197 11.36 -1.13 -9.04
N GLY A 198 11.14 -1.20 -7.73
CA GLY A 198 11.33 -0.04 -6.86
C GLY A 198 12.80 0.22 -6.48
N PRO A 199 13.10 1.37 -5.81
CA PRO A 199 14.48 1.73 -5.41
C PRO A 199 15.19 0.64 -4.58
N GLY A 200 14.45 -0.13 -3.76
CA GLY A 200 15.00 -1.23 -2.97
C GLY A 200 15.49 -2.40 -3.83
N ILE A 201 14.72 -2.78 -4.85
CA ILE A 201 15.12 -3.84 -5.80
C ILE A 201 16.27 -3.34 -6.66
N ALA A 202 16.18 -2.12 -7.20
CA ALA A 202 17.25 -1.52 -8.01
C ALA A 202 18.59 -1.45 -7.23
N ALA A 203 18.57 -1.05 -5.95
CA ALA A 203 19.77 -1.02 -5.12
C ALA A 203 20.38 -2.41 -4.87
N ARG A 204 19.54 -3.46 -4.78
CA ARG A 204 20.00 -4.85 -4.63
C ARG A 204 20.57 -5.38 -5.95
N LEU A 205 19.93 -5.11 -7.08
CA LEU A 205 20.44 -5.47 -8.43
C LEU A 205 21.79 -4.80 -8.69
N ALA A 206 21.95 -3.51 -8.32
CA ALA A 206 23.19 -2.78 -8.50
C ALA A 206 24.39 -3.37 -7.74
N LYS A 207 24.17 -4.08 -6.61
CA LYS A 207 25.24 -4.83 -5.91
C LYS A 207 25.85 -5.93 -6.76
N HIS A 208 25.07 -6.48 -7.69
CA HIS A 208 25.48 -7.51 -8.64
C HIS A 208 25.87 -6.93 -10.02
N GLY A 209 25.99 -5.60 -10.12
CA GLY A 209 26.38 -4.90 -11.35
C GLY A 209 25.22 -4.64 -12.32
N ALA A 210 23.98 -5.06 -12.01
CA ALA A 210 22.83 -4.86 -12.88
C ALA A 210 22.14 -3.49 -12.63
N ARG A 211 22.07 -2.67 -13.67
CA ARG A 211 21.43 -1.35 -13.67
C ARG A 211 20.31 -1.23 -14.70
N THR A 212 20.30 -2.13 -15.67
CA THR A 212 19.34 -2.21 -16.77
C THR A 212 18.66 -3.59 -16.77
N LEU A 213 17.57 -3.74 -17.51
CA LEU A 213 16.94 -5.06 -17.70
C LEU A 213 17.87 -6.01 -18.46
N TYR A 214 18.66 -5.51 -19.41
CA TYR A 214 19.66 -6.31 -20.09
C TYR A 214 20.67 -6.91 -19.10
N ASP A 215 21.18 -6.11 -18.16
CA ASP A 215 22.10 -6.63 -17.14
C ASP A 215 21.45 -7.72 -16.29
N VAL A 216 20.15 -7.61 -15.99
CA VAL A 216 19.43 -8.67 -15.27
C VAL A 216 19.42 -9.97 -16.05
N THR A 217 19.24 -9.93 -17.38
CA THR A 217 19.29 -11.15 -18.23
C THR A 217 20.68 -11.81 -18.24
N GLN A 218 21.73 -11.09 -17.88
CA GLN A 218 23.11 -11.62 -17.84
C GLN A 218 23.50 -12.21 -16.47
N LEU A 219 22.69 -11.99 -15.43
CA LEU A 219 22.93 -12.56 -14.11
C LEU A 219 22.53 -14.06 -14.09
N PRO A 220 23.32 -14.91 -13.42
CA PRO A 220 22.90 -16.28 -13.15
C PRO A 220 21.61 -16.32 -12.33
N GLU A 221 20.68 -17.18 -12.70
CA GLU A 221 19.38 -17.29 -12.00
C GLU A 221 19.54 -17.63 -10.52
N ASP A 222 20.52 -18.44 -10.14
CA ASP A 222 20.78 -18.80 -8.75
C ASP A 222 21.18 -17.57 -7.89
N VAL A 223 21.82 -16.57 -8.50
CA VAL A 223 22.13 -15.29 -7.84
C VAL A 223 20.83 -14.53 -7.60
N LEU A 224 19.94 -14.47 -8.58
CA LEU A 224 18.64 -13.79 -8.45
C LEU A 224 17.75 -14.49 -7.41
N TYR A 225 17.63 -15.82 -7.45
CA TYR A 225 16.86 -16.56 -6.43
C TYR A 225 17.42 -16.42 -5.02
N ARG A 226 18.73 -16.41 -4.86
CA ARG A 226 19.40 -16.20 -3.55
C ARG A 226 19.10 -14.81 -2.99
N GLU A 227 19.09 -13.79 -3.86
CA GLU A 227 18.85 -12.39 -3.45
C GLU A 227 17.36 -12.09 -3.25
N PHE A 228 16.47 -12.58 -4.11
CA PHE A 228 15.06 -12.17 -4.17
C PHE A 228 14.06 -13.26 -3.77
N GLY A 229 14.54 -14.52 -3.57
CA GLY A 229 13.64 -15.66 -3.31
C GLY A 229 12.71 -15.91 -4.50
N VAL A 230 11.46 -16.31 -4.24
CA VAL A 230 10.45 -16.57 -5.28
C VAL A 230 10.16 -15.35 -6.17
N ASN A 231 10.42 -14.14 -5.69
CA ASN A 231 10.24 -12.94 -6.49
C ASN A 231 11.27 -12.80 -7.64
N ALA A 232 12.31 -13.66 -7.66
CA ALA A 232 13.25 -13.73 -8.77
C ALA A 232 12.56 -14.12 -10.08
N GLU A 233 11.52 -14.96 -10.05
CA GLU A 233 10.76 -15.36 -11.23
C GLU A 233 10.23 -14.15 -11.99
N PHE A 234 9.59 -13.20 -11.28
CA PHE A 234 9.13 -11.97 -11.92
C PHE A 234 10.25 -11.15 -12.54
N LEU A 235 11.42 -11.08 -11.88
CA LEU A 235 12.54 -10.31 -12.42
C LEU A 235 13.12 -10.98 -13.67
N ILE A 236 13.20 -12.30 -13.69
CA ILE A 236 13.71 -13.08 -14.82
C ILE A 236 12.75 -12.94 -16.00
N ASP A 237 11.47 -13.27 -15.82
CA ASP A 237 10.47 -13.22 -16.88
C ASP A 237 10.32 -11.80 -17.44
N HIS A 238 10.19 -10.80 -16.57
CA HIS A 238 10.04 -9.41 -16.98
C HIS A 238 11.30 -8.85 -17.69
N ALA A 239 12.51 -9.31 -17.32
CA ALA A 239 13.72 -8.90 -18.03
C ALA A 239 13.70 -9.40 -19.49
N TRP A 240 13.05 -10.53 -19.79
CA TRP A 240 12.84 -11.03 -21.14
C TRP A 240 11.58 -10.48 -21.83
N GLY A 241 10.78 -9.67 -21.15
CA GLY A 241 9.50 -9.15 -21.66
C GLY A 241 8.37 -10.14 -21.59
N GLN A 242 8.49 -11.16 -20.74
CA GLN A 242 7.51 -12.24 -20.59
C GLN A 242 6.66 -12.03 -19.32
N GLU A 243 5.37 -12.37 -19.41
CA GLU A 243 4.44 -12.42 -18.29
C GLU A 243 3.39 -13.51 -18.61
N PRO A 244 3.47 -14.65 -17.93
CA PRO A 244 2.55 -15.74 -18.20
C PRO A 244 1.15 -15.53 -17.62
N CYS A 245 1.00 -14.64 -16.63
CA CYS A 245 -0.25 -14.42 -15.93
C CYS A 245 -1.32 -13.79 -16.84
N THR A 246 -2.55 -14.24 -16.70
CA THR A 246 -3.72 -13.76 -17.45
C THR A 246 -4.73 -13.09 -16.51
N ILE A 247 -5.65 -12.29 -17.07
CA ILE A 247 -6.77 -11.70 -16.30
C ILE A 247 -7.65 -12.78 -15.67
N GLU A 248 -7.87 -13.90 -16.36
CA GLU A 248 -8.64 -15.03 -15.85
C GLU A 248 -7.97 -15.64 -14.62
N GLU A 249 -6.65 -15.88 -14.65
CA GLU A 249 -5.87 -16.42 -13.53
C GLU A 249 -5.85 -15.45 -12.35
N ILE A 250 -5.70 -14.14 -12.58
CA ILE A 250 -5.78 -13.12 -11.52
C ILE A 250 -7.14 -13.19 -10.81
N LYS A 251 -8.23 -13.29 -11.57
CA LYS A 251 -9.60 -13.36 -11.01
C LYS A 251 -9.90 -14.66 -10.29
N ALA A 252 -9.32 -15.76 -10.76
CA ALA A 252 -9.47 -17.09 -10.16
C ALA A 252 -8.61 -17.24 -8.88
N TRP A 253 -7.56 -16.43 -8.73
CA TRP A 253 -6.62 -16.56 -7.60
C TRP A 253 -7.28 -16.25 -6.25
N LYS A 254 -7.05 -17.13 -5.29
CA LYS A 254 -7.49 -16.95 -3.90
C LYS A 254 -6.27 -16.93 -2.98
N PRO A 255 -6.14 -15.92 -2.10
CA PRO A 255 -5.03 -15.85 -1.17
C PRO A 255 -5.03 -17.06 -0.22
N VAL A 256 -3.87 -17.70 -0.05
CA VAL A 256 -3.68 -18.84 0.86
C VAL A 256 -3.77 -18.41 2.32
N GLY A 257 -3.33 -17.20 2.64
CA GLY A 257 -3.38 -16.62 3.98
C GLY A 257 -4.18 -15.32 4.00
N LYS A 258 -5.02 -15.17 5.01
CA LYS A 258 -5.77 -13.92 5.23
C LYS A 258 -5.16 -13.17 6.41
N SER A 259 -5.00 -11.86 6.28
CA SER A 259 -4.65 -10.96 7.37
C SER A 259 -5.44 -9.67 7.28
N ILE A 260 -5.71 -9.06 8.44
CA ILE A 260 -6.33 -7.74 8.54
C ILE A 260 -5.32 -6.83 9.20
N ALA A 261 -5.00 -5.71 8.56
CA ALA A 261 -4.08 -4.71 9.09
C ALA A 261 -4.77 -3.35 9.20
N ASN A 262 -4.50 -2.67 10.31
CA ASN A 262 -5.02 -1.35 10.61
C ASN A 262 -3.86 -0.48 11.08
N GLY A 263 -3.60 0.65 10.41
CA GLY A 263 -2.48 1.53 10.71
C GLY A 263 -2.89 2.99 10.80
N GLN A 264 -2.30 3.71 11.75
CA GLN A 264 -2.46 5.14 11.88
C GLN A 264 -1.12 5.86 12.03
N VAL A 265 -0.95 6.94 11.28
CA VAL A 265 0.00 8.00 11.60
C VAL A 265 -0.79 9.06 12.37
N LEU A 266 -0.39 9.32 13.61
CA LEU A 266 -1.08 10.23 14.50
C LEU A 266 -0.82 11.69 14.06
N GLU A 267 -1.76 12.61 14.31
CA GLU A 267 -1.68 13.99 13.83
C GLU A 267 -0.57 14.79 14.51
N HIS A 268 -0.35 14.53 15.78
CA HIS A 268 0.72 15.08 16.61
C HIS A 268 1.34 13.95 17.43
N ASP A 269 2.24 14.28 18.28
CA ASP A 269 2.88 13.32 19.18
C ASP A 269 1.92 13.02 20.34
N TYR A 270 1.65 11.75 20.57
CA TYR A 270 0.71 11.25 21.56
C TYR A 270 1.45 10.73 22.80
N SER A 271 0.85 10.92 23.96
CA SER A 271 1.27 10.26 25.20
C SER A 271 0.98 8.75 25.13
N PHE A 272 1.57 7.99 26.03
CA PHE A 272 1.29 6.55 26.19
C PHE A 272 -0.22 6.29 26.38
N GLU A 273 -0.89 7.01 27.27
CA GLU A 273 -2.31 6.83 27.57
C GLU A 273 -3.22 7.19 26.40
N ASP A 274 -2.90 8.28 25.68
CA ASP A 274 -3.65 8.66 24.49
C ASP A 274 -3.48 7.63 23.37
N ALA A 275 -2.26 7.16 23.14
CA ALA A 275 -1.95 6.13 22.15
C ALA A 275 -2.63 4.80 22.50
N ARG A 276 -2.70 4.44 23.78
CA ARG A 276 -3.42 3.26 24.26
C ARG A 276 -4.94 3.38 24.02
N THR A 277 -5.48 4.58 24.14
CA THR A 277 -6.89 4.85 23.76
C THR A 277 -7.12 4.64 22.26
N VAL A 278 -6.20 5.13 21.41
CA VAL A 278 -6.26 4.91 19.95
C VAL A 278 -6.11 3.42 19.61
N LEU A 279 -5.21 2.69 20.28
CA LEU A 279 -5.07 1.24 20.09
C LEU A 279 -6.40 0.52 20.36
N ARG A 280 -7.10 0.89 21.45
CA ARG A 280 -8.40 0.35 21.76
C ARG A 280 -9.41 0.59 20.63
N GLU A 281 -9.50 1.82 20.12
CA GLU A 281 -10.35 2.17 18.98
C GLU A 281 -10.00 1.37 17.71
N MET A 282 -8.71 1.13 17.48
CA MET A 282 -8.25 0.33 16.34
C MET A 282 -8.69 -1.13 16.46
N VAL A 283 -8.63 -1.72 17.67
CA VAL A 283 -9.13 -3.07 17.90
C VAL A 283 -10.65 -3.11 17.73
N GLU A 284 -11.40 -2.16 18.32
CA GLU A 284 -12.86 -2.03 18.18
C GLU A 284 -13.29 -2.03 16.71
N SER A 285 -12.66 -1.18 15.88
CA SER A 285 -12.94 -1.10 14.45
C SER A 285 -12.64 -2.39 13.72
N SER A 286 -11.49 -3.02 14.01
CA SER A 286 -11.08 -4.27 13.35
C SER A 286 -11.95 -5.46 13.73
N VAL A 287 -12.42 -5.50 14.98
CA VAL A 287 -13.36 -6.51 15.47
C VAL A 287 -14.70 -6.40 14.77
N LEU A 288 -15.25 -5.18 14.64
CA LEU A 288 -16.48 -4.94 13.89
C LEU A 288 -16.35 -5.38 12.42
N ASP A 289 -15.23 -5.07 11.77
CA ASP A 289 -14.94 -5.52 10.40
C ASP A 289 -14.85 -7.06 10.29
N MET A 290 -14.27 -7.74 11.30
CA MET A 290 -14.20 -9.21 11.34
C MET A 290 -15.60 -9.83 11.54
N ILE A 291 -16.41 -9.27 12.42
CA ILE A 291 -17.78 -9.75 12.65
C ILE A 291 -18.65 -9.57 11.42
N GLU A 292 -18.56 -8.43 10.74
CA GLU A 292 -19.28 -8.17 9.51
C GLU A 292 -18.94 -9.17 8.41
N LYS A 293 -17.68 -9.61 8.35
CA LYS A 293 -17.17 -10.58 7.37
C LYS A 293 -17.26 -12.04 7.81
N GLY A 294 -17.78 -12.33 9.01
CA GLY A 294 -17.82 -13.68 9.56
C GLY A 294 -16.44 -14.29 9.83
N LEU A 295 -15.46 -13.47 10.22
CA LEU A 295 -14.06 -13.88 10.41
C LEU A 295 -13.65 -13.89 11.89
N ALA A 296 -12.64 -14.69 12.21
CA ALA A 296 -11.96 -14.73 13.49
C ALA A 296 -10.43 -14.78 13.28
N ALA A 297 -9.66 -14.24 14.23
CA ALA A 297 -8.21 -14.21 14.19
C ALA A 297 -7.59 -14.98 15.35
N ARG A 298 -6.45 -15.63 15.12
CA ARG A 298 -5.70 -16.31 16.18
C ARG A 298 -4.44 -15.57 16.60
N ARG A 299 -3.93 -14.64 15.80
CA ARG A 299 -2.69 -13.92 16.08
C ARG A 299 -2.87 -12.42 15.98
N VAL A 300 -2.40 -11.70 17.02
CA VAL A 300 -2.37 -10.25 17.09
C VAL A 300 -0.92 -9.78 16.98
N SER A 301 -0.65 -8.77 16.18
CA SER A 301 0.65 -8.12 16.07
C SER A 301 0.51 -6.61 16.24
N LEU A 302 1.46 -6.02 16.94
CA LEU A 302 1.49 -4.58 17.23
C LEU A 302 2.86 -4.01 16.85
N HIS A 303 2.85 -2.86 16.19
CA HIS A 303 4.05 -2.07 15.93
C HIS A 303 3.74 -0.60 16.22
N VAL A 304 4.51 -0.01 17.15
CA VAL A 304 4.37 1.39 17.59
C VAL A 304 5.64 2.15 17.24
N GLY A 305 5.49 3.20 16.44
CA GLY A 305 6.59 4.08 16.05
C GLY A 305 6.59 5.36 16.89
N TYR A 306 7.75 5.68 17.46
CA TYR A 306 7.94 6.90 18.26
C TYR A 306 8.12 8.14 17.40
N ALA A 307 7.87 9.31 17.97
CA ALA A 307 8.16 10.59 17.34
C ALA A 307 9.68 10.80 17.22
N LYS A 308 10.08 11.59 16.21
CA LYS A 308 11.49 12.01 16.11
C LYS A 308 11.82 12.98 17.24
N ILE A 309 12.86 12.71 17.98
CA ILE A 309 13.41 13.65 18.95
C ILE A 309 14.15 14.73 18.16
N HIS A 310 13.58 15.94 18.10
CA HIS A 310 14.24 17.09 17.48
C HIS A 310 15.44 17.49 18.33
N GLY A 311 16.65 17.43 17.77
CA GLY A 311 17.90 17.88 18.42
C GLY A 311 18.78 16.77 19.01
N ALA A 312 18.34 15.51 19.04
CA ALA A 312 19.23 14.40 19.32
C ALA A 312 19.95 13.99 18.02
N THR A 313 21.25 14.21 17.94
CA THR A 313 22.11 13.42 17.07
C THR A 313 21.88 11.95 17.43
N ALA A 314 21.93 11.05 16.44
CA ALA A 314 21.57 9.63 16.56
C ALA A 314 22.33 8.81 17.64
N THR A 315 23.03 9.46 18.52
CA THR A 315 23.83 8.93 19.62
C THR A 315 23.11 8.94 20.99
N GLY A 316 21.92 9.56 21.12
CA GLY A 316 21.32 9.83 22.43
C GLY A 316 20.60 8.67 23.11
N GLY A 317 20.25 7.58 22.42
CA GLY A 317 19.46 6.48 22.99
C GLY A 317 20.25 5.31 23.59
N PHE A 318 21.59 5.27 23.42
CA PHE A 318 22.41 4.09 23.73
C PHE A 318 23.72 4.45 24.46
N ALA A 319 23.73 5.55 25.16
CA ALA A 319 24.90 6.03 25.92
C ALA A 319 25.36 5.07 27.03
N HIS A 320 24.58 4.04 27.35
CA HIS A 320 24.95 3.05 28.37
C HIS A 320 25.81 1.89 27.83
N LEU A 321 25.87 1.66 26.50
CA LEU A 321 26.75 0.66 25.90
C LEU A 321 28.11 1.31 25.60
N GLN A 322 29.04 1.24 26.55
CA GLN A 322 30.31 1.98 26.49
C GLN A 322 31.45 1.19 25.82
N THR A 323 31.28 -0.12 25.57
CA THR A 323 32.36 -0.95 25.04
C THR A 323 31.94 -1.74 23.79
N GLN A 324 32.93 -1.99 22.90
CA GLN A 324 32.75 -2.88 21.75
C GLN A 324 32.39 -4.33 22.17
N ALA A 325 32.78 -4.74 23.37
CA ALA A 325 32.50 -6.06 23.93
C ALA A 325 31.00 -6.22 24.27
N GLU A 326 30.36 -5.18 24.83
CA GLU A 326 28.93 -5.16 25.14
C GLU A 326 28.07 -5.15 23.85
N LEU A 327 28.51 -4.38 22.84
CA LEU A 327 27.87 -4.38 21.51
C LEU A 327 28.01 -5.74 20.84
N LYS A 328 29.17 -6.40 20.94
CA LYS A 328 29.37 -7.74 20.39
C LYS A 328 28.53 -8.79 21.11
N HIS A 329 28.46 -8.74 22.43
CA HIS A 329 27.63 -9.65 23.22
C HIS A 329 26.11 -9.48 22.89
N ALA A 330 25.66 -8.24 22.72
CA ALA A 330 24.30 -7.94 22.30
C ALA A 330 24.02 -8.47 20.88
N TYR A 331 24.99 -8.34 19.97
CA TYR A 331 24.93 -8.88 18.61
C TYR A 331 24.84 -10.41 18.62
N ASP A 332 25.70 -11.09 19.37
CA ASP A 332 25.74 -12.55 19.45
C ASP A 332 24.45 -13.12 20.06
N ASN A 333 23.87 -12.47 21.08
CA ASN A 333 22.59 -12.84 21.66
C ASN A 333 21.42 -12.64 20.70
N ALA A 334 21.41 -11.53 19.94
CA ALA A 334 20.40 -11.29 18.94
C ALA A 334 20.45 -12.32 17.81
N ARG A 335 21.67 -12.68 17.35
CA ARG A 335 21.91 -13.71 16.35
C ARG A 335 21.48 -15.10 16.83
N PHE A 336 21.71 -15.43 18.11
CA PHE A 336 21.28 -16.68 18.70
C PHE A 336 19.75 -16.82 18.69
N ASN A 337 19.03 -15.76 19.04
CA ASN A 337 17.57 -15.72 18.99
C ASN A 337 17.00 -15.76 17.56
N GLU A 338 17.71 -15.22 16.58
CA GLU A 338 17.33 -15.26 15.16
C GLU A 338 17.50 -16.66 14.56
N VAL A 339 18.54 -17.40 14.96
CA VAL A 339 18.76 -18.82 14.56
C VAL A 339 17.66 -19.73 15.07
N GLN A 340 17.13 -19.49 16.26
CA GLN A 340 16.00 -20.24 16.81
C GLN A 340 14.66 -19.97 16.08
N SER A 341 14.54 -18.83 15.39
CA SER A 341 13.30 -18.43 14.68
C SER A 341 13.18 -18.92 13.23
N HIS A 342 14.11 -19.74 12.73
CA HIS A 342 14.13 -20.31 11.37
C HIS A 342 14.09 -19.27 10.24
N ARG A 343 14.70 -18.09 10.40
CA ARG A 343 14.88 -17.12 9.32
C ARG A 343 16.24 -17.28 8.64
N PRO A 344 16.32 -17.22 7.29
CA PRO A 344 17.58 -17.40 6.57
C PRO A 344 18.59 -16.29 6.90
N HIS A 345 19.85 -16.69 7.12
CA HIS A 345 20.99 -15.84 7.46
C HIS A 345 21.22 -14.75 6.39
N ARG A 346 21.37 -13.51 6.81
CA ARG A 346 22.03 -12.46 6.04
C ARG A 346 23.52 -12.40 6.42
N ASN A 347 24.39 -12.24 5.41
CA ASN A 347 25.86 -12.24 5.54
C ASN A 347 26.37 -11.12 6.46
N ALA A 348 27.49 -11.41 7.13
CA ALA A 348 28.14 -10.60 8.18
C ALA A 348 28.71 -9.24 7.70
N ASP A 349 28.75 -8.99 6.39
CA ASP A 349 29.32 -7.76 5.80
C ASP A 349 28.30 -6.63 5.60
N ASP A 350 27.04 -6.88 5.89
CA ASP A 350 25.99 -5.88 5.89
C ASP A 350 26.07 -5.11 7.24
N GLU A 351 26.22 -3.79 7.23
CA GLU A 351 26.26 -2.91 8.40
C GLU A 351 24.98 -3.02 9.26
N THR A 352 24.75 -4.18 9.83
CA THR A 352 23.63 -4.44 10.74
C THR A 352 23.98 -3.90 12.10
N ARG A 353 23.18 -3.02 12.65
CA ARG A 353 23.37 -2.46 13.99
C ARG A 353 22.40 -3.11 14.95
N VAL A 354 22.94 -3.58 16.08
CA VAL A 354 22.16 -4.15 17.18
C VAL A 354 22.01 -3.10 18.26
N PHE A 355 20.79 -2.89 18.69
CA PHE A 355 20.46 -2.00 19.78
C PHE A 355 19.82 -2.83 20.91
N VAL A 356 20.35 -2.70 22.12
CA VAL A 356 19.80 -3.36 23.32
C VAL A 356 19.31 -2.28 24.25
N GLY A 357 18.03 -2.30 24.61
CA GLY A 357 17.43 -1.42 25.61
C GLY A 357 16.80 -2.24 26.73
N GLU A 358 16.35 -1.58 27.81
CA GLU A 358 15.68 -2.23 28.94
C GLU A 358 14.48 -3.11 28.54
N HIS A 359 13.87 -2.84 27.39
CA HIS A 359 12.68 -3.52 26.87
C HIS A 359 12.93 -4.42 25.64
N GLY A 360 14.17 -4.81 25.36
CA GLY A 360 14.52 -5.79 24.33
C GLY A 360 15.64 -5.40 23.36
N THR A 361 16.06 -6.38 22.58
CA THR A 361 17.12 -6.24 21.56
C THR A 361 16.51 -5.94 20.21
N ARG A 362 17.08 -4.97 19.49
CA ARG A 362 16.62 -4.59 18.15
C ARG A 362 17.77 -4.65 17.15
N ILE A 363 17.51 -5.27 15.99
CA ILE A 363 18.44 -5.34 14.86
C ILE A 363 17.96 -4.39 13.76
N VAL A 364 18.84 -3.51 13.28
CA VAL A 364 18.55 -2.56 12.21
C VAL A 364 19.53 -2.80 11.06
N GLY A 365 19.04 -3.21 9.91
CA GLY A 365 19.85 -3.42 8.71
C GLY A 365 20.22 -2.11 7.98
N PRO A 366 21.18 -2.14 7.03
CA PRO A 366 21.75 -0.96 6.38
C PRO A 366 20.77 -0.14 5.53
N GLY A 367 19.66 -0.69 5.06
CA GLY A 367 18.60 0.04 4.35
C GLY A 367 17.81 1.01 5.22
N ALA A 368 17.95 0.95 6.55
CA ALA A 368 17.20 1.80 7.48
C ALA A 368 17.68 3.26 7.53
N ARG A 369 18.86 3.57 6.99
CA ARG A 369 19.45 4.93 7.05
C ARG A 369 18.68 5.98 6.25
N ASN A 370 18.04 5.60 5.14
CA ASN A 370 17.38 6.55 4.22
C ASN A 370 15.86 6.62 4.35
N SER A 371 15.22 5.73 5.11
CA SER A 371 13.75 5.66 5.17
C SER A 371 13.13 6.46 6.32
N GLY A 372 13.92 7.18 7.12
CA GLY A 372 13.41 7.93 8.27
C GLY A 372 12.68 7.02 9.27
N TYR A 373 13.14 5.78 9.44
CA TYR A 373 12.56 4.85 10.40
C TYR A 373 12.66 5.43 11.80
N HIS A 374 11.51 5.67 12.37
CA HIS A 374 11.37 5.95 13.78
C HIS A 374 11.70 4.65 14.53
N GLU A 375 12.41 4.75 15.63
CA GLU A 375 12.49 3.63 16.56
C GLU A 375 11.08 3.14 16.86
N ALA A 376 10.90 1.84 16.91
CA ALA A 376 9.59 1.24 17.08
C ALA A 376 9.65 0.18 18.18
N ALA A 377 8.53 0.02 18.85
CA ALA A 377 8.27 -1.03 19.83
C ALA A 377 7.11 -1.90 19.36
N GLY A 378 6.95 -3.07 19.96
CA GLY A 378 5.85 -3.97 19.70
C GLY A 378 6.26 -5.42 19.63
N GLY A 379 5.36 -6.26 19.14
CA GLY A 379 5.56 -7.69 19.08
C GLY A 379 4.35 -8.39 18.48
N ALA A 380 4.28 -9.70 18.66
CA ALA A 380 3.14 -10.48 18.22
C ALA A 380 2.81 -11.54 19.28
N ARG A 381 1.50 -11.85 19.41
CA ARG A 381 0.99 -12.87 20.32
C ARG A 381 0.00 -13.77 19.59
N THR A 382 0.16 -15.06 19.75
CA THR A 382 -0.79 -16.07 19.28
C THR A 382 -1.72 -16.44 20.44
N LEU A 383 -3.02 -16.48 20.18
CA LEU A 383 -4.05 -16.88 21.13
C LEU A 383 -4.24 -18.40 21.07
N ASP A 384 -4.83 -18.97 22.10
CA ASP A 384 -5.07 -20.40 22.20
C ASP A 384 -6.06 -20.88 21.12
N ALA A 385 -7.08 -20.07 20.81
CA ALA A 385 -8.07 -20.32 19.77
C ALA A 385 -8.33 -19.07 18.92
N PRO A 386 -8.79 -19.23 17.65
CA PRO A 386 -9.26 -18.11 16.86
C PRO A 386 -10.49 -17.45 17.50
N THR A 387 -10.52 -16.12 17.53
CA THR A 387 -11.61 -15.36 18.14
C THR A 387 -11.86 -14.04 17.41
N ASN A 388 -13.07 -13.51 17.52
CA ASN A 388 -13.42 -12.13 17.21
C ASN A 388 -13.98 -11.38 18.44
N SER A 389 -13.74 -11.91 19.65
CA SER A 389 -14.06 -11.20 20.89
C SER A 389 -13.15 -9.98 21.05
N PHE A 390 -13.76 -8.81 21.23
CA PHE A 390 -13.01 -7.58 21.52
C PHE A 390 -12.19 -7.71 22.79
N HIS A 391 -12.76 -8.31 23.82
CA HIS A 391 -12.09 -8.46 25.12
C HIS A 391 -10.77 -9.23 24.99
N LEU A 392 -10.79 -10.36 24.29
CA LEU A 392 -9.61 -11.22 24.11
C LEU A 392 -8.56 -10.56 23.19
N LEU A 393 -8.99 -10.00 22.06
CA LEU A 393 -8.10 -9.35 21.09
C LEU A 393 -7.50 -8.05 21.66
N PHE A 394 -8.30 -7.25 22.38
CA PHE A 394 -7.78 -6.06 23.04
C PHE A 394 -6.87 -6.41 24.22
N GLY A 395 -7.20 -7.44 25.00
CA GLY A 395 -6.33 -7.93 26.06
C GLY A 395 -4.93 -8.31 25.54
N ALA A 396 -4.88 -9.04 24.40
CA ALA A 396 -3.62 -9.40 23.76
C ALA A 396 -2.86 -8.19 23.23
N ALA A 397 -3.55 -7.26 22.56
CA ALA A 397 -2.95 -6.03 22.05
C ALA A 397 -2.45 -5.10 23.16
N ALA A 398 -3.22 -4.97 24.25
CA ALA A 398 -2.86 -4.15 25.41
C ALA A 398 -1.63 -4.74 26.13
N GLN A 399 -1.54 -6.06 26.31
CA GLN A 399 -0.35 -6.69 26.89
C GLN A 399 0.90 -6.46 26.04
N LEU A 400 0.79 -6.51 24.70
CA LEU A 400 1.90 -6.18 23.81
C LEU A 400 2.28 -4.70 23.94
N PHE A 401 1.29 -3.81 24.07
CA PHE A 401 1.53 -2.38 24.22
C PHE A 401 2.17 -2.06 25.57
N ASP A 402 1.54 -2.49 26.66
CA ASP A 402 1.96 -2.20 28.03
C ASP A 402 3.34 -2.82 28.34
N GLY A 403 3.68 -3.96 27.71
CA GLY A 403 4.96 -4.67 27.93
C GLY A 403 6.12 -4.22 27.03
N HIS A 404 5.88 -3.53 25.92
CA HIS A 404 6.95 -3.22 24.97
C HIS A 404 7.10 -1.72 24.67
N VAL A 405 6.06 -0.91 24.94
CA VAL A 405 6.09 0.52 24.60
C VAL A 405 6.62 1.32 25.79
N ASP A 406 7.61 2.14 25.51
CA ASP A 406 8.20 3.06 26.51
C ASP A 406 7.20 4.19 26.83
N PRO A 407 6.74 4.31 28.09
CA PRO A 407 5.74 5.30 28.48
C PRO A 407 6.24 6.75 28.43
N GLU A 408 7.56 6.96 28.51
CA GLU A 408 8.17 8.30 28.50
C GLU A 408 8.36 8.86 27.07
N ARG A 409 8.18 8.01 26.05
CA ARG A 409 8.46 8.40 24.67
C ARG A 409 7.16 8.77 23.92
N PRO A 410 7.14 9.93 23.26
CA PRO A 410 5.99 10.33 22.46
C PRO A 410 5.81 9.42 21.25
N ILE A 411 4.55 9.03 20.99
CA ILE A 411 4.15 8.07 19.97
C ILE A 411 3.63 8.79 18.74
N ARG A 412 4.06 8.35 17.55
CA ARG A 412 3.66 8.93 16.26
C ARG A 412 2.93 7.99 15.32
N ARG A 413 3.07 6.68 15.50
CA ARG A 413 2.47 5.67 14.63
C ARG A 413 2.03 4.46 15.45
N ILE A 414 0.89 3.91 15.10
CA ILE A 414 0.40 2.62 15.61
C ILE A 414 0.01 1.77 14.40
N MET A 415 0.49 0.53 14.35
CA MET A 415 0.08 -0.47 13.37
C MET A 415 -0.35 -1.72 14.12
N LEU A 416 -1.55 -2.17 13.85
CA LEU A 416 -2.18 -3.36 14.43
C LEU A 416 -2.46 -4.35 13.30
N GLY A 417 -2.10 -5.61 13.50
CA GLY A 417 -2.34 -6.68 12.53
C GLY A 417 -3.00 -7.88 13.20
N PHE A 418 -3.91 -8.49 12.46
CA PHE A 418 -4.53 -9.76 12.80
C PHE A 418 -4.21 -10.76 11.70
N SER A 419 -3.73 -11.93 12.06
CA SER A 419 -3.37 -13.00 11.13
C SER A 419 -3.82 -14.35 11.62
N GLU A 420 -3.59 -15.41 10.85
CA GLU A 420 -4.20 -16.71 11.08
C GLU A 420 -5.73 -16.58 11.11
N ILE A 421 -6.26 -15.88 10.07
CA ILE A 421 -7.69 -15.59 9.93
C ILE A 421 -8.41 -16.84 9.43
N VAL A 422 -9.50 -17.18 10.08
CA VAL A 422 -10.41 -18.28 9.72
C VAL A 422 -11.85 -17.79 9.66
N GLU A 423 -12.74 -18.58 9.05
CA GLU A 423 -14.18 -18.37 9.14
C GLU A 423 -14.63 -18.56 10.60
N ALA A 424 -15.44 -17.64 11.11
CA ALA A 424 -15.90 -17.67 12.51
C ALA A 424 -16.93 -18.79 12.78
N GLU A 425 -17.64 -19.25 11.73
CA GLU A 425 -18.53 -20.38 11.82
C GLU A 425 -17.71 -21.67 11.96
N GLY A 426 -17.85 -22.36 13.12
CA GLY A 426 -17.11 -23.59 13.43
C GLY A 426 -15.85 -23.39 14.26
N CYS A 427 -15.53 -22.17 14.72
CA CYS A 427 -14.46 -21.99 15.69
C CYS A 427 -14.84 -22.65 17.02
N GLN A 428 -13.96 -23.54 17.49
CA GLN A 428 -14.08 -24.17 18.78
C GLN A 428 -13.96 -23.10 19.86
N MET A 429 -14.99 -22.99 20.72
CA MET A 429 -14.93 -22.08 21.88
C MET A 429 -13.91 -22.62 22.89
N SER A 430 -13.19 -21.73 23.55
CA SER A 430 -12.27 -22.10 24.61
C SER A 430 -13.07 -22.68 25.78
N LEU A 431 -12.60 -23.78 26.35
CA LEU A 431 -13.18 -24.38 27.56
C LEU A 431 -13.11 -23.43 28.78
N PHE A 432 -12.28 -22.39 28.70
CA PHE A 432 -12.05 -21.41 29.77
C PHE A 432 -12.74 -20.06 29.50
N SER A 433 -13.49 -19.93 28.40
CA SER A 433 -14.27 -18.71 28.12
C SER A 433 -15.63 -18.77 28.83
N ALA A 434 -16.20 -17.60 29.14
CA ALA A 434 -17.58 -17.48 29.59
C ALA A 434 -18.50 -17.35 28.35
N PRO A 435 -19.12 -18.44 27.87
CA PRO A 435 -19.84 -18.46 26.59
C PRO A 435 -20.95 -17.41 26.51
N GLU A 436 -21.60 -17.13 27.66
CA GLU A 436 -22.68 -16.15 27.74
C GLU A 436 -22.18 -14.70 27.59
N GLU A 437 -21.01 -14.38 28.14
CA GLU A 437 -20.41 -13.04 28.01
C GLU A 437 -19.93 -12.79 26.59
N GLU A 438 -19.28 -13.76 25.94
CA GLU A 438 -18.85 -13.65 24.54
C GLU A 438 -20.06 -13.56 23.60
N GLN A 439 -21.14 -14.28 23.88
CA GLN A 439 -22.36 -14.18 23.08
C GLN A 439 -23.01 -12.82 23.23
N ARG A 440 -23.10 -12.30 24.45
CA ARG A 440 -23.64 -10.96 24.75
C ARG A 440 -22.79 -9.87 24.07
N GLU A 441 -21.47 -10.00 24.10
CA GLU A 441 -20.55 -9.09 23.41
C GLU A 441 -20.83 -9.11 21.90
N ARG A 442 -20.92 -10.27 21.27
CA ARG A 442 -21.26 -10.42 19.84
C ARG A 442 -22.62 -9.81 19.47
N ASP A 443 -23.62 -10.00 20.31
CA ASP A 443 -24.96 -9.47 20.03
C ASP A 443 -24.98 -7.93 20.10
N ILE A 444 -24.25 -7.33 21.05
CA ILE A 444 -24.05 -5.88 21.11
C ILE A 444 -23.33 -5.36 19.85
N GLN A 445 -22.25 -6.04 19.42
CA GLN A 445 -21.47 -5.66 18.26
C GLN A 445 -22.27 -5.78 16.96
N LYS A 446 -23.09 -6.83 16.80
CA LYS A 446 -24.02 -6.98 15.68
C LYS A 446 -25.09 -5.87 15.68
N ALA A 447 -25.64 -5.54 16.83
CA ALA A 447 -26.58 -4.42 16.95
C ALA A 447 -25.92 -3.08 16.57
N MET A 448 -24.68 -2.84 17.03
CA MET A 448 -23.92 -1.66 16.62
C MET A 448 -23.71 -1.60 15.11
N LEU A 449 -23.30 -2.69 14.47
CA LEU A 449 -23.15 -2.78 13.02
C LEU A 449 -24.46 -2.48 12.28
N ALA A 450 -25.58 -3.04 12.74
CA ALA A 450 -26.89 -2.77 12.15
C ALA A 450 -27.29 -1.30 12.23
N VAL A 451 -27.00 -0.61 13.34
CA VAL A 451 -27.22 0.82 13.49
C VAL A 451 -26.25 1.63 12.62
N GLN A 452 -24.97 1.28 12.62
CA GLN A 452 -23.95 1.98 11.84
C GLN A 452 -24.16 1.84 10.32
N SER A 453 -24.61 0.69 9.84
CA SER A 453 -24.91 0.48 8.42
C SER A 453 -26.08 1.34 7.94
N ARG A 454 -27.07 1.60 8.81
CA ARG A 454 -28.26 2.38 8.49
C ARG A 454 -28.07 3.88 8.68
N PHE A 455 -27.33 4.30 9.70
CA PHE A 455 -27.24 5.70 10.14
C PHE A 455 -25.81 6.27 10.07
N GLY A 456 -24.84 5.48 9.57
CA GLY A 456 -23.44 5.87 9.43
C GLY A 456 -22.58 5.47 10.65
N LYS A 457 -21.27 5.31 10.41
CA LYS A 457 -20.31 4.76 11.40
C LYS A 457 -20.22 5.56 12.70
N ASN A 458 -20.61 6.82 12.70
CA ASN A 458 -20.59 7.68 13.91
C ASN A 458 -21.91 7.70 14.68
N SER A 459 -22.93 6.97 14.26
CA SER A 459 -24.25 6.95 14.90
C SER A 459 -24.24 6.26 16.27
N VAL A 460 -23.37 5.27 16.47
CA VAL A 460 -23.13 4.62 17.75
C VAL A 460 -21.65 4.35 17.93
N LEU A 461 -21.09 4.76 19.07
CA LEU A 461 -19.66 4.65 19.40
C LEU A 461 -19.50 4.30 20.88
N PHE A 462 -18.38 3.71 21.22
CA PHE A 462 -18.01 3.53 22.62
C PHE A 462 -17.65 4.87 23.29
N GLY A 463 -17.89 4.99 24.58
CA GLY A 463 -17.59 6.22 25.34
C GLY A 463 -16.13 6.67 25.27
N THR A 464 -15.20 5.75 25.06
CA THR A 464 -13.76 6.03 24.86
C THR A 464 -13.49 6.90 23.64
N SER A 465 -14.30 6.79 22.58
CA SER A 465 -14.19 7.59 21.36
C SER A 465 -14.57 9.07 21.51
N PHE A 466 -15.02 9.47 22.70
CA PHE A 466 -15.29 10.88 23.06
C PHE A 466 -14.18 11.51 23.89
N LYS A 467 -13.12 10.78 24.23
CA LYS A 467 -11.92 11.36 24.87
C LYS A 467 -11.23 12.36 23.96
N LYS A 468 -10.48 13.31 24.55
CA LYS A 468 -9.86 14.45 23.86
C LYS A 468 -9.00 14.06 22.66
N ASN A 469 -8.19 13.00 22.77
CA ASN A 469 -7.25 12.56 21.74
C ASN A 469 -7.71 11.26 21.03
N ALA A 470 -9.00 10.87 21.17
CA ALA A 470 -9.58 9.77 20.43
C ALA A 470 -9.70 10.12 18.93
N THR A 471 -9.52 9.14 18.06
CA THR A 471 -9.44 9.33 16.61
C THR A 471 -10.62 8.74 15.83
N MET A 472 -11.39 7.82 16.42
CA MET A 472 -12.43 7.04 15.75
C MET A 472 -13.44 7.91 14.98
N ARG A 473 -13.98 8.94 15.62
CA ARG A 473 -14.97 9.83 15.00
C ARG A 473 -14.47 10.48 13.71
N LYS A 474 -13.21 10.92 13.73
CA LYS A 474 -12.56 11.53 12.56
C LYS A 474 -12.24 10.47 11.50
N ARG A 475 -11.77 9.30 11.91
CA ARG A 475 -11.46 8.20 11.01
C ARG A 475 -12.69 7.65 10.28
N ASN A 476 -13.82 7.57 10.95
CA ASN A 476 -15.08 7.15 10.34
C ASN A 476 -15.56 8.09 9.21
N MET A 477 -15.04 9.32 9.16
CA MET A 477 -15.26 10.27 8.06
C MET A 477 -14.15 10.21 6.99
N GLN A 478 -13.29 9.20 7.02
CA GLN A 478 -12.19 9.02 6.07
C GLN A 478 -12.33 7.72 5.29
N ILE A 479 -11.81 7.73 4.08
CA ILE A 479 -11.59 6.53 3.25
C ILE A 479 -10.10 6.51 2.92
N GLY A 480 -9.43 5.38 3.20
CA GLY A 480 -7.98 5.26 2.99
C GLY A 480 -7.14 6.30 3.77
N GLY A 481 -7.63 6.80 4.91
CA GLY A 481 -6.95 7.82 5.73
C GLY A 481 -7.10 9.26 5.24
N HIS A 482 -7.95 9.51 4.22
CA HIS A 482 -8.23 10.82 3.66
C HIS A 482 -9.72 11.15 3.75
N ASN A 483 -10.05 12.45 3.71
CA ASN A 483 -11.43 12.90 3.81
C ASN A 483 -12.33 12.19 2.79
N ALA A 484 -13.49 11.70 3.22
CA ALA A 484 -14.42 10.98 2.36
C ALA A 484 -15.22 11.92 1.41
N GLY A 485 -15.46 13.14 1.83
CA GLY A 485 -16.27 14.12 1.08
C GLY A 485 -17.26 14.80 2.02
#